data_a44be6ee7e1732ac8783221a7335b164
#
_entry.id   a44be6ee7e1732ac8783221a7335b164
#
_cell.length_a   1.000
_cell.length_b   1.000
_cell.length_c   1.000
_cell.angle_alpha   90.00
_cell.angle_beta   90.00
_cell.angle_gamma   90.00
#
_symmetry.space_group_name_H-M   'P 1'
#
loop_
_entity.id
_entity.type
_entity.pdbx_description
1 polymer ?
#
loop_
_entity_poly.entity_id
_entity_poly.type
_entity_poly.pdbx_seq_one_letter_code
_entity_poly.pdbx_strand_id
1 'polypeptide(L)'
;MRYSTLFGKTTKEAPHDADSANARLLTQAGYINQLMAGAYTYLPLGLRVLKKIQQIVREEMDAIGGQEISVPMLTPKKVWEDTGRWGIDVLYRFEGAGGKELALAATAEDMVTPLVKTFAK
;
A
#
# COMPACT_ATOMS: atom_id res chain seq x y z
N MET A 1 -23.57 -11.47 4.49
CA MET A 1 -23.25 -10.73 5.72
C MET A 1 -24.34 -9.71 5.95
N ARG A 2 -24.91 -9.65 7.15
CA ARG A 2 -25.94 -8.66 7.49
C ARG A 2 -25.27 -7.37 7.93
N TYR A 3 -25.81 -6.22 7.52
CA TYR A 3 -25.28 -4.90 7.91
C TYR A 3 -25.30 -4.68 9.44
N SER A 4 -26.31 -5.22 10.12
CA SER A 4 -26.45 -5.13 11.58
C SER A 4 -25.32 -5.80 12.38
N THR A 5 -24.61 -6.75 11.76
CA THR A 5 -23.48 -7.46 12.38
C THR A 5 -22.12 -6.99 11.83
N LEU A 6 -22.12 -5.96 10.99
CA LEU A 6 -20.90 -5.46 10.37
C LEU A 6 -20.08 -4.62 11.37
N PHE A 7 -18.78 -4.86 11.42
CA PHE A 7 -17.86 -3.96 12.09
C PHE A 7 -17.71 -2.66 11.28
N GLY A 8 -17.87 -1.53 11.94
CA GLY A 8 -17.95 -0.22 11.31
C GLY A 8 -19.39 0.21 11.07
N LYS A 9 -19.68 1.46 11.39
CA LYS A 9 -20.99 2.09 11.23
C LYS A 9 -20.85 3.38 10.44
N THR A 10 -21.92 3.80 9.79
CA THR A 10 -22.00 5.13 9.18
C THR A 10 -22.04 6.21 10.26
N THR A 11 -21.44 7.34 9.97
CA THR A 11 -21.45 8.53 10.81
C THR A 11 -22.10 9.70 10.07
N LYS A 12 -22.80 10.59 10.78
CA LYS A 12 -23.37 11.79 10.17
C LYS A 12 -22.32 12.85 9.91
N GLU A 13 -21.33 12.93 10.79
CA GLU A 13 -20.26 13.91 10.72
C GLU A 13 -19.02 13.29 10.08
N ALA A 14 -18.38 14.06 9.20
CA ALA A 14 -17.07 13.72 8.66
C ALA A 14 -15.97 14.25 9.60
N PRO A 15 -14.78 13.61 9.61
CA PRO A 15 -13.62 14.17 10.27
C PRO A 15 -13.33 15.58 9.73
N HIS A 16 -12.98 16.50 10.65
CA HIS A 16 -12.68 17.91 10.29
C HIS A 16 -11.47 18.07 9.35
N ASP A 17 -10.59 17.08 9.33
CA ASP A 17 -9.34 17.02 8.57
C ASP A 17 -9.44 16.19 7.27
N ALA A 18 -10.66 15.82 6.86
CA ALA A 18 -10.88 15.12 5.59
C ALA A 18 -10.87 16.12 4.42
N ASP A 19 -9.69 16.38 3.85
CA ASP A 19 -9.46 17.39 2.79
C ASP A 19 -10.15 17.09 1.46
N SER A 20 -10.51 15.83 1.19
CA SER A 20 -11.15 15.44 -0.06
C SER A 20 -12.58 14.94 0.14
N ALA A 21 -13.45 15.20 -0.84
CA ALA A 21 -14.80 14.66 -0.85
C ALA A 21 -14.83 13.13 -0.78
N ASN A 22 -13.84 12.47 -1.38
CA ASN A 22 -13.68 11.03 -1.37
C ASN A 22 -13.38 10.51 0.05
N ALA A 23 -12.37 11.05 0.74
CA ALA A 23 -12.03 10.67 2.11
C ALA A 23 -13.22 10.89 3.05
N ARG A 24 -13.91 12.02 2.93
CA ARG A 24 -15.09 12.36 3.71
C ARG A 24 -16.21 11.32 3.54
N LEU A 25 -16.60 11.05 2.31
CA LEU A 25 -17.71 10.15 2.00
C LEU A 25 -17.40 8.70 2.40
N LEU A 26 -16.18 8.23 2.15
CA LEU A 26 -15.76 6.88 2.53
C LEU A 26 -15.71 6.70 4.05
N THR A 27 -15.27 7.71 4.78
CA THR A 27 -15.28 7.68 6.25
C THR A 27 -16.71 7.70 6.80
N GLN A 28 -17.56 8.61 6.30
CA GLN A 28 -18.96 8.68 6.71
C GLN A 28 -19.72 7.37 6.41
N ALA A 29 -19.41 6.73 5.29
CA ALA A 29 -20.03 5.45 4.92
C ALA A 29 -19.46 4.22 5.67
N GLY A 30 -18.45 4.40 6.53
CA GLY A 30 -17.83 3.30 7.27
C GLY A 30 -17.01 2.35 6.38
N TYR A 31 -16.41 2.86 5.32
CA TYR A 31 -15.50 2.12 4.44
C TYR A 31 -14.05 2.21 4.88
N ILE A 32 -13.65 3.35 5.41
CA ILE A 32 -12.30 3.60 5.90
C ILE A 32 -12.35 4.29 7.26
N ASN A 33 -11.27 4.18 8.01
CA ASN A 33 -10.99 4.97 9.21
C ASN A 33 -9.57 5.54 9.09
N GLN A 34 -9.42 6.83 9.27
CA GLN A 34 -8.13 7.50 9.22
C GLN A 34 -7.36 7.23 10.52
N LEU A 35 -6.12 6.77 10.38
CA LEU A 35 -5.19 6.63 11.50
C LEU A 35 -4.34 7.88 11.68
N MET A 36 -3.83 8.40 10.56
CA MET A 36 -3.09 9.66 10.46
C MET A 36 -3.16 10.15 9.01
N ALA A 37 -2.65 11.35 8.73
CA ALA A 37 -2.58 11.88 7.37
C ALA A 37 -1.90 10.87 6.41
N GLY A 38 -2.59 10.51 5.35
CA GLY A 38 -2.11 9.53 4.36
C GLY A 38 -2.23 8.05 4.77
N ALA A 39 -2.60 7.72 6.03
CA ALA A 39 -2.73 6.34 6.47
C ALA A 39 -4.15 6.02 6.93
N TYR A 40 -4.75 5.01 6.29
CA TYR A 40 -6.14 4.61 6.50
C TYR A 40 -6.27 3.12 6.80
N THR A 41 -7.15 2.79 7.73
CA THR A 41 -7.63 1.43 7.94
C THR A 41 -8.83 1.18 7.03
N TYR A 42 -8.77 0.16 6.21
CA TYR A 42 -9.94 -0.29 5.43
C TYR A 42 -10.85 -1.12 6.31
N LEU A 43 -12.07 -0.63 6.55
CA LEU A 43 -13.12 -1.35 7.25
C LEU A 43 -13.71 -2.44 6.34
N PRO A 44 -14.52 -3.38 6.85
CA PRO A 44 -14.96 -4.56 6.08
C PRO A 44 -15.54 -4.24 4.70
N LEU A 45 -16.36 -3.20 4.56
CA LEU A 45 -16.91 -2.80 3.26
C LEU A 45 -15.84 -2.23 2.34
N GLY A 46 -14.98 -1.35 2.84
CA GLY A 46 -13.88 -0.78 2.09
C GLY A 46 -12.89 -1.84 1.61
N LEU A 47 -12.53 -2.78 2.50
CA LEU A 47 -11.65 -3.89 2.13
C LEU A 47 -12.25 -4.79 1.04
N ARG A 48 -13.58 -5.01 1.06
CA ARG A 48 -14.25 -5.76 -0.01
C ARG A 48 -14.17 -5.06 -1.36
N VAL A 49 -14.36 -3.74 -1.38
CA VAL A 49 -14.22 -2.96 -2.61
C VAL A 49 -12.77 -2.99 -3.11
N LEU A 50 -11.80 -2.77 -2.21
CA LEU A 50 -10.37 -2.83 -2.55
C LEU A 50 -10.00 -4.18 -3.16
N LYS A 51 -10.42 -5.29 -2.55
CA LYS A 51 -10.16 -6.65 -3.08
C LYS A 51 -10.78 -6.88 -4.45
N LYS A 52 -11.97 -6.32 -4.74
CA LYS A 52 -12.57 -6.41 -6.08
C LYS A 52 -11.75 -5.64 -7.12
N ILE A 53 -11.28 -4.44 -6.78
CA ILE A 53 -10.43 -3.65 -7.66
C ILE A 53 -9.11 -4.40 -7.93
N GLN A 54 -8.48 -4.93 -6.89
CA GLN A 54 -7.27 -5.74 -7.02
C GLN A 54 -7.49 -6.96 -7.92
N GLN A 55 -8.65 -7.63 -7.80
CA GLN A 55 -8.97 -8.78 -8.61
C GLN A 55 -9.12 -8.42 -10.09
N ILE A 56 -9.79 -7.32 -10.40
CA ILE A 56 -9.91 -6.82 -11.78
C ILE A 56 -8.51 -6.54 -12.37
N VAL A 57 -7.64 -5.88 -11.62
CA VAL A 57 -6.27 -5.61 -12.07
C VAL A 57 -5.50 -6.92 -12.33
N ARG A 58 -5.64 -7.93 -11.45
CA ARG A 58 -5.02 -9.26 -11.68
C ARG A 58 -5.50 -9.90 -12.97
N GLU A 59 -6.80 -9.96 -13.15
CA GLU A 59 -7.42 -10.57 -14.32
C GLU A 59 -6.93 -9.94 -15.63
N GLU A 60 -6.85 -8.62 -15.68
CA GLU A 60 -6.35 -7.89 -16.85
C GLU A 60 -4.85 -8.09 -17.08
N MET A 61 -4.05 -8.10 -16.00
CA MET A 61 -2.61 -8.33 -16.10
C MET A 61 -2.28 -9.78 -16.49
N ASP A 62 -2.99 -10.75 -15.92
CA ASP A 62 -2.83 -12.17 -16.28
C ASP A 62 -3.23 -12.43 -17.74
N ALA A 63 -4.27 -11.77 -18.23
CA ALA A 63 -4.74 -11.91 -19.61
C ALA A 63 -3.70 -11.47 -20.65
N ILE A 64 -2.82 -10.53 -20.31
CA ILE A 64 -1.71 -10.11 -21.19
C ILE A 64 -0.40 -10.88 -20.93
N GLY A 65 -0.44 -11.94 -20.09
CA GLY A 65 0.73 -12.78 -19.78
C GLY A 65 1.59 -12.25 -18.64
N GLY A 66 1.09 -11.32 -17.83
CA GLY A 66 1.75 -10.85 -16.61
C GLY A 66 1.92 -11.97 -15.60
N GLN A 67 2.93 -11.86 -14.74
CA GLN A 67 3.16 -12.79 -13.63
C GLN A 67 3.23 -12.03 -12.33
N GLU A 68 2.27 -12.24 -11.46
CA GLU A 68 2.22 -11.56 -10.15
C GLU A 68 3.34 -12.08 -9.25
N ILE A 69 4.10 -11.16 -8.65
CA ILE A 69 5.08 -11.47 -7.61
C ILE A 69 4.81 -10.62 -6.37
N SER A 70 5.23 -11.11 -5.23
CA SER A 70 5.19 -10.34 -3.97
C SER A 70 6.60 -10.03 -3.54
N VAL A 71 6.93 -8.76 -3.43
CA VAL A 71 8.22 -8.27 -2.95
C VAL A 71 8.12 -7.75 -1.53
N PRO A 72 9.20 -7.83 -0.71
CA PRO A 72 9.18 -7.28 0.63
C PRO A 72 9.06 -5.75 0.61
N MET A 73 8.29 -5.20 1.53
CA MET A 73 8.21 -3.73 1.71
C MET A 73 9.42 -3.17 2.45
N LEU A 74 10.04 -3.99 3.30
CA LEU A 74 11.24 -3.63 4.05
C LEU A 74 12.48 -4.02 3.26
N THR A 75 13.35 -3.05 2.99
CA THR A 75 14.51 -3.20 2.11
C THR A 75 15.78 -2.72 2.77
N PRO A 76 16.94 -3.38 2.50
CA PRO A 76 18.22 -2.90 2.99
C PRO A 76 18.69 -1.68 2.19
N LYS A 77 19.49 -0.81 2.80
CA LYS A 77 20.10 0.38 2.22
C LYS A 77 20.76 0.12 0.85
N LYS A 78 21.46 -1.01 0.74
CA LYS A 78 22.20 -1.38 -0.48
C LYS A 78 21.36 -1.34 -1.75
N VAL A 79 20.10 -1.75 -1.68
CA VAL A 79 19.16 -1.74 -2.83
C VAL A 79 19.02 -0.33 -3.42
N TRP A 80 19.01 0.67 -2.54
CA TRP A 80 18.83 2.07 -2.92
C TRP A 80 20.17 2.76 -3.28
N GLU A 81 21.26 2.33 -2.66
CA GLU A 81 22.59 2.82 -3.01
C GLU A 81 23.01 2.38 -4.41
N ASP A 82 22.71 1.14 -4.79
CA ASP A 82 23.02 0.59 -6.13
C ASP A 82 22.38 1.41 -7.27
N THR A 83 21.30 2.14 -6.99
CA THR A 83 20.61 3.04 -7.93
C THR A 83 20.85 4.53 -7.64
N GLY A 84 21.62 4.86 -6.62
CA GLY A 84 21.87 6.24 -6.18
C GLY A 84 20.65 6.91 -5.53
N ARG A 85 19.64 6.15 -5.11
CA ARG A 85 18.36 6.67 -4.61
C ARG A 85 18.23 6.70 -3.10
N TRP A 86 19.25 6.34 -2.34
CA TRP A 86 19.20 6.35 -0.87
C TRP A 86 18.86 7.73 -0.28
N GLY A 87 19.25 8.81 -0.94
CA GLY A 87 19.08 10.18 -0.47
C GLY A 87 17.75 10.85 -0.83
N ILE A 88 16.82 10.18 -1.52
CA ILE A 88 15.56 10.82 -1.93
C ILE A 88 14.65 11.10 -0.73
N ASP A 89 13.97 12.25 -0.72
CA ASP A 89 13.17 12.72 0.42
C ASP A 89 11.94 11.84 0.74
N VAL A 90 11.37 11.19 -0.27
CA VAL A 90 10.18 10.34 -0.12
C VAL A 90 10.49 8.97 0.49
N LEU A 91 11.76 8.62 0.66
CA LEU A 91 12.17 7.34 1.21
C LEU A 91 12.13 7.35 2.74
N TYR A 92 11.28 6.54 3.34
CA TYR A 92 11.26 6.33 4.79
C TYR A 92 12.45 5.47 5.21
N ARG A 93 13.47 6.11 5.78
CA ARG A 93 14.72 5.48 6.24
C ARG A 93 14.72 5.37 7.75
N PHE A 94 15.26 4.28 8.27
CA PHE A 94 15.41 4.07 9.71
C PHE A 94 16.49 3.02 10.00
N GLU A 95 16.96 3.01 11.23
CA GLU A 95 17.87 2.01 11.73
C GLU A 95 17.08 0.86 12.38
N GLY A 96 17.31 -0.35 11.91
CA GLY A 96 16.75 -1.57 12.47
C GLY A 96 17.64 -2.17 13.56
N ALA A 97 17.20 -3.28 14.12
CA ALA A 97 17.97 -4.00 15.13
C ALA A 97 19.37 -4.37 14.63
N GLY A 98 20.38 -4.13 15.47
CA GLY A 98 21.79 -4.41 15.16
C GLY A 98 22.43 -3.41 14.22
N GLY A 99 21.96 -2.16 14.17
CA GLY A 99 22.56 -1.07 13.40
C GLY A 99 22.35 -1.19 11.88
N LYS A 100 21.36 -1.98 11.43
CA LYS A 100 21.06 -2.15 10.00
C LYS A 100 20.29 -0.95 9.48
N GLU A 101 20.85 -0.26 8.49
CA GLU A 101 20.13 0.79 7.77
C GLU A 101 19.10 0.17 6.80
N LEU A 102 17.84 0.52 6.99
CA LEU A 102 16.69 -0.02 6.29
C LEU A 102 15.81 1.10 5.74
N ALA A 103 14.99 0.77 4.75
CA ALA A 103 13.96 1.66 4.25
C ALA A 103 12.67 0.92 3.95
N LEU A 104 11.54 1.63 4.00
CA LEU A 104 10.30 1.16 3.39
C LEU A 104 10.35 1.44 1.89
N ALA A 105 10.07 0.41 1.09
CA ALA A 105 10.09 0.54 -0.36
C ALA A 105 9.04 1.56 -0.84
N ALA A 106 9.50 2.63 -1.47
CA ALA A 106 8.63 3.60 -2.12
C ALA A 106 8.05 3.04 -3.43
N THR A 107 8.82 2.20 -4.11
CA THR A 107 8.44 1.50 -5.34
C THR A 107 9.06 0.09 -5.35
N ALA A 108 8.63 -0.78 -6.28
CA ALA A 108 9.12 -2.15 -6.38
C ALA A 108 10.28 -2.32 -7.37
N GLU A 109 10.54 -1.35 -8.25
CA GLU A 109 11.48 -1.47 -9.36
C GLU A 109 12.91 -1.74 -8.90
N ASP A 110 13.35 -1.11 -7.80
CA ASP A 110 14.69 -1.30 -7.24
C ASP A 110 14.95 -2.74 -6.76
N MET A 111 13.88 -3.50 -6.48
CA MET A 111 13.96 -4.91 -6.10
C MET A 111 13.73 -5.85 -7.28
N VAL A 112 12.79 -5.51 -8.15
CA VAL A 112 12.40 -6.35 -9.29
C VAL A 112 13.50 -6.40 -10.35
N THR A 113 14.15 -5.27 -10.63
CA THR A 113 15.21 -5.22 -11.65
C THR A 113 16.39 -6.17 -11.37
N PRO A 114 16.98 -6.20 -10.16
CA PRO A 114 18.00 -7.19 -9.83
C PRO A 114 17.48 -8.63 -9.83
N LEU A 115 16.22 -8.83 -9.43
CA LEU A 115 15.59 -10.15 -9.45
C LEU A 115 15.47 -10.67 -10.88
N VAL A 116 14.98 -9.85 -11.81
CA VAL A 116 14.90 -10.22 -13.24
C VAL A 116 16.28 -10.53 -13.79
N LYS A 117 17.31 -9.73 -13.48
CA LYS A 117 18.68 -10.00 -13.90
C LYS A 117 19.20 -11.36 -13.41
N THR A 118 18.76 -11.83 -12.25
CA THR A 118 19.16 -13.13 -11.69
C THR A 118 18.52 -14.30 -12.45
N PHE A 119 17.29 -14.15 -12.93
CA PHE A 119 16.51 -15.22 -13.56
C PHE A 119 16.37 -15.09 -15.08
N ALA A 120 16.64 -13.92 -15.65
CA ALA A 120 16.69 -13.76 -17.11
C ALA A 120 17.92 -14.49 -17.67
N LYS A 121 17.65 -15.44 -18.55
CA LYS A 121 18.69 -16.19 -19.30
C LYS A 121 18.97 -15.50 -20.63
#